data_f49e283201f31022cbabd8382ad52349
#
_entry.id   f49e283201f31022cbabd8382ad52349
#
_cell.length_a   1.000
_cell.length_b   1.000
_cell.length_c   1.000
_cell.angle_alpha   90.00
_cell.angle_beta   90.00
_cell.angle_gamma   90.00
#
_symmetry.space_group_name_H-M   'P 1'
#
loop_
_entity.id
_entity.type
_entity.pdbx_description
1 polymer ?
#
loop_
_entity_poly.entity_id
_entity_poly.type
_entity_poly.pdbx_seq_one_letter_code
_entity_poly.pdbx_strand_id
1 'polypeptide(L)'
;QYCKNVEIRNAVINSKDAFWNTENVTVYDSEINGEYLGWHSKNLRLVNCKISGTQPLCYAHDLMMENCTMADDCDLAFEYSSVQATINSSIRSVKNPRTGSITAESYGEVILDENIKAPGNCQLRLWNERTCFSA
;
A
#
# COMPACT_ATOMS: atom_id res chain seq x y z
N GLN A 1 -3.85 -5.55 16.03
CA GLN A 1 -2.40 -5.52 16.21
C GLN A 1 -1.89 -6.89 16.66
N TYR A 2 -0.69 -7.24 16.26
CA TYR A 2 -0.04 -8.50 16.64
C TYR A 2 -0.84 -9.76 16.30
N CYS A 3 -1.71 -9.67 15.29
CA CYS A 3 -2.50 -10.82 14.84
C CYS A 3 -1.70 -11.65 13.84
N LYS A 4 -1.98 -12.94 13.79
CA LYS A 4 -1.37 -13.85 12.82
C LYS A 4 -2.42 -14.75 12.20
N ASN A 5 -2.27 -15.02 10.90
CA ASN A 5 -3.09 -16.00 10.19
C ASN A 5 -4.59 -15.69 10.28
N VAL A 6 -4.95 -14.45 10.00
CA VAL A 6 -6.33 -13.97 10.09
C VAL A 6 -6.87 -13.71 8.69
N GLU A 7 -8.15 -14.03 8.48
CA GLU A 7 -8.87 -13.71 7.26
C GLU A 7 -10.09 -12.88 7.62
N ILE A 8 -10.28 -11.75 6.94
CA ILE A 8 -11.38 -10.83 7.19
C ILE A 8 -12.12 -10.59 5.88
N ARG A 9 -13.47 -10.62 5.93
CA ARG A 9 -14.32 -10.39 4.76
C ARG A 9 -15.45 -9.42 5.08
N ASN A 10 -15.76 -8.55 4.14
CA ASN A 10 -16.95 -7.68 4.19
C ASN A 10 -17.03 -6.85 5.48
N ALA A 11 -15.92 -6.24 5.86
CA ALA A 11 -15.83 -5.45 7.08
C ALA A 11 -15.65 -3.96 6.79
N VAL A 12 -16.06 -3.12 7.72
CA VAL A 12 -15.67 -1.73 7.77
C VAL A 12 -14.82 -1.54 9.01
N ILE A 13 -13.57 -1.16 8.82
CA ILE A 13 -12.61 -1.03 9.90
C ILE A 13 -12.23 0.45 10.02
N ASN A 14 -12.61 1.07 11.12
CA ASN A 14 -12.29 2.46 11.42
C ASN A 14 -11.35 2.47 12.61
N SER A 15 -10.06 2.48 12.34
CA SER A 15 -9.08 2.33 13.40
C SER A 15 -7.74 2.92 12.97
N LYS A 16 -7.15 3.69 13.86
CA LYS A 16 -5.75 4.08 13.73
C LYS A 16 -4.88 2.84 13.94
N ASP A 17 -3.80 2.74 13.19
CA ASP A 17 -2.83 1.66 13.30
C ASP A 17 -3.41 0.26 13.03
N ALA A 18 -4.42 0.17 12.16
CA ALA A 18 -4.98 -1.13 11.79
C ALA A 18 -3.89 -2.04 11.20
N PHE A 19 -3.89 -3.29 11.63
CA PHE A 19 -2.93 -4.32 11.17
C PHE A 19 -1.46 -3.99 11.44
N TRP A 20 -1.19 -3.15 12.40
CA TRP A 20 0.17 -2.84 12.83
C TRP A 20 0.85 -4.13 13.33
N ASN A 21 2.02 -4.42 12.77
CA ASN A 21 2.87 -5.54 13.21
C ASN A 21 2.16 -6.91 13.13
N THR A 22 1.28 -7.09 12.14
CA THR A 22 0.58 -8.35 11.92
C THR A 22 1.35 -9.26 10.95
N GLU A 23 1.00 -10.54 10.92
CA GLU A 23 1.58 -11.52 10.01
C GLU A 23 0.48 -12.36 9.35
N ASN A 24 0.60 -12.57 8.04
CA ASN A 24 -0.28 -13.47 7.29
C ASN A 24 -1.75 -13.12 7.46
N VAL A 25 -2.09 -11.86 7.26
CA VAL A 25 -3.47 -11.37 7.31
C VAL A 25 -3.96 -11.13 5.90
N THR A 26 -5.15 -11.60 5.57
CA THR A 26 -5.80 -11.33 4.29
C THR A 26 -7.15 -10.69 4.54
N VAL A 27 -7.41 -9.58 3.84
CA VAL A 27 -8.65 -8.83 3.97
C VAL A 27 -9.31 -8.74 2.61
N TYR A 28 -10.58 -9.16 2.53
CA TYR A 28 -11.36 -9.14 1.29
C TYR A 28 -12.56 -8.22 1.40
N ASP A 29 -12.84 -7.49 0.32
CA ASP A 29 -14.10 -6.78 0.13
C ASP A 29 -14.45 -5.87 1.30
N SER A 30 -13.45 -5.14 1.81
CA SER A 30 -13.59 -4.37 3.04
C SER A 30 -13.20 -2.91 2.83
N GLU A 31 -13.64 -2.08 3.76
CA GLU A 31 -13.26 -0.67 3.81
C GLU A 31 -12.42 -0.46 5.06
N ILE A 32 -11.26 0.16 4.91
CA ILE A 32 -10.31 0.36 6.00
C ILE A 32 -9.99 1.84 6.07
N ASN A 33 -10.38 2.49 7.14
CA ASN A 33 -10.23 3.93 7.33
C ASN A 33 -9.42 4.19 8.60
N GLY A 34 -8.36 4.97 8.47
CA GLY A 34 -7.55 5.35 9.62
C GLY A 34 -6.08 5.49 9.26
N GLU A 35 -5.36 6.20 10.09
CA GLU A 35 -3.96 6.49 9.88
C GLU A 35 -3.07 5.27 10.09
N TYR A 36 -1.96 5.21 9.37
CA TYR A 36 -0.86 4.27 9.59
C TYR A 36 -1.25 2.81 9.43
N LEU A 37 -2.09 2.53 8.45
CA LEU A 37 -2.51 1.17 8.13
C LEU A 37 -1.31 0.28 7.80
N GLY A 38 -1.26 -0.89 8.40
CA GLY A 38 -0.35 -1.96 7.98
C GLY A 38 1.12 -1.74 8.27
N TRP A 39 1.48 -0.80 9.12
CA TRP A 39 2.87 -0.54 9.45
C TRP A 39 3.54 -1.77 10.08
N HIS A 40 4.71 -2.11 9.59
CA HIS A 40 5.50 -3.25 10.06
C HIS A 40 4.80 -4.60 9.91
N SER A 41 3.84 -4.67 8.99
CA SER A 41 3.18 -5.94 8.68
C SER A 41 4.07 -6.85 7.84
N LYS A 42 3.80 -8.14 7.90
CA LYS A 42 4.43 -9.15 7.06
C LYS A 42 3.36 -9.97 6.36
N ASN A 43 3.45 -10.03 5.04
CA ASN A 43 2.52 -10.79 4.22
C ASN A 43 1.05 -10.36 4.47
N LEU A 44 0.82 -9.06 4.43
CA LEU A 44 -0.53 -8.49 4.45
C LEU A 44 -1.07 -8.49 3.03
N ARG A 45 -2.28 -9.01 2.83
CA ARG A 45 -2.93 -9.08 1.54
C ARG A 45 -4.27 -8.38 1.60
N LEU A 46 -4.45 -7.40 0.72
CA LEU A 46 -5.69 -6.62 0.65
C LEU A 46 -6.29 -6.83 -0.73
N VAL A 47 -7.49 -7.40 -0.80
CA VAL A 47 -8.17 -7.74 -2.05
C VAL A 47 -9.52 -7.03 -2.08
N ASN A 48 -9.77 -6.23 -3.13
CA ASN A 48 -11.02 -5.49 -3.30
C ASN A 48 -11.32 -4.57 -2.11
N CYS A 49 -10.31 -3.87 -1.60
CA CYS A 49 -10.46 -3.02 -0.42
C CYS A 49 -10.44 -1.54 -0.79
N LYS A 50 -11.14 -0.75 0.01
CA LYS A 50 -11.11 0.71 -0.06
C LYS A 50 -10.35 1.24 1.12
N ILE A 51 -9.34 2.06 0.87
CA ILE A 51 -8.40 2.50 1.90
C ILE A 51 -8.43 4.02 2.01
N SER A 52 -8.47 4.52 3.23
CA SER A 52 -8.32 5.95 3.52
C SER A 52 -7.45 6.15 4.75
N GLY A 53 -6.87 7.33 4.87
CA GLY A 53 -6.00 7.69 5.98
C GLY A 53 -4.56 7.92 5.54
N THR A 54 -3.85 8.75 6.29
CA THR A 54 -2.49 9.17 5.94
C THR A 54 -1.46 8.06 6.18
N GLN A 55 -0.41 8.09 5.39
CA GLN A 55 0.77 7.23 5.51
C GLN A 55 0.43 5.74 5.61
N PRO A 56 -0.39 5.21 4.68
CA PRO A 56 -0.74 3.81 4.72
C PRO A 56 0.42 2.95 4.24
N LEU A 57 0.53 1.74 4.83
CA LEU A 57 1.32 0.65 4.29
C LEU A 57 2.82 0.95 4.21
N CYS A 58 3.32 1.63 5.22
CA CYS A 58 4.74 1.89 5.36
C CYS A 58 5.43 0.77 6.13
N TYR A 59 6.69 0.50 5.80
CA TYR A 59 7.50 -0.53 6.45
C TYR A 59 6.87 -1.92 6.38
N ALA A 60 6.06 -2.20 5.38
CA ALA A 60 5.44 -3.50 5.20
C ALA A 60 6.35 -4.42 4.39
N HIS A 61 6.37 -5.69 4.75
CA HIS A 61 7.15 -6.71 4.05
C HIS A 61 6.22 -7.65 3.29
N ASP A 62 6.48 -7.82 2.00
CA ASP A 62 5.70 -8.70 1.13
C ASP A 62 4.22 -8.34 1.12
N LEU A 63 3.94 -7.04 1.03
CA LEU A 63 2.59 -6.51 0.92
C LEU A 63 2.02 -6.84 -0.46
N MET A 64 0.79 -7.33 -0.50
CA MET A 64 0.07 -7.53 -1.75
C MET A 64 -1.26 -6.80 -1.71
N MET A 65 -1.56 -6.06 -2.77
CA MET A 65 -2.85 -5.39 -2.95
C MET A 65 -3.38 -5.71 -4.33
N GLU A 66 -4.64 -6.12 -4.39
CA GLU A 66 -5.28 -6.46 -5.65
C GLU A 66 -6.63 -5.76 -5.73
N ASN A 67 -6.83 -5.00 -6.81
CA ASN A 67 -8.08 -4.31 -7.08
C ASN A 67 -8.54 -3.42 -5.93
N CYS A 68 -7.62 -2.64 -5.38
CA CYS A 68 -7.89 -1.73 -4.27
C CYS A 68 -8.03 -0.29 -4.74
N THR A 69 -8.68 0.54 -3.94
CA THR A 69 -8.73 1.98 -4.16
C THR A 69 -8.15 2.70 -2.95
N MET A 70 -7.52 3.85 -3.20
CA MET A 70 -6.93 4.67 -2.16
C MET A 70 -7.51 6.07 -2.26
N ALA A 71 -8.03 6.58 -1.17
CA ALA A 71 -8.64 7.91 -1.11
C ALA A 71 -7.57 9.02 -1.17
N ASP A 72 -8.01 10.26 -1.37
CA ASP A 72 -7.10 11.40 -1.53
C ASP A 72 -6.26 11.70 -0.28
N ASP A 73 -6.66 11.22 0.88
CA ASP A 73 -5.91 11.40 2.11
C ASP A 73 -4.84 10.33 2.34
N CYS A 74 -4.70 9.37 1.42
CA CYS A 74 -3.66 8.35 1.47
C CYS A 74 -2.35 8.90 0.93
N ASP A 75 -1.75 9.82 1.66
CA ASP A 75 -0.48 10.42 1.27
C ASP A 75 0.71 9.70 1.89
N LEU A 76 1.89 9.89 1.30
CA LEU A 76 3.15 9.30 1.74
C LEU A 76 3.07 7.78 1.92
N ALA A 77 2.43 7.12 0.94
CA ALA A 77 2.17 5.69 0.99
C ALA A 77 3.42 4.87 0.69
N PHE A 78 3.45 3.65 1.23
CA PHE A 78 4.42 2.60 0.90
C PHE A 78 5.86 2.87 1.32
N GLU A 79 6.12 3.78 2.22
CA GLU A 79 7.50 4.09 2.63
C GLU A 79 8.25 2.84 3.09
N TYR A 80 9.38 2.55 2.45
CA TYR A 80 10.25 1.41 2.74
C TYR A 80 9.56 0.04 2.71
N SER A 81 8.50 -0.11 1.91
CA SER A 81 7.78 -1.37 1.81
C SER A 81 8.20 -2.17 0.58
N SER A 82 8.16 -3.49 0.70
CA SER A 82 8.17 -4.38 -0.46
C SER A 82 6.73 -4.68 -0.82
N VAL A 83 6.33 -4.39 -2.07
CA VAL A 83 4.93 -4.33 -2.44
C VAL A 83 4.67 -4.82 -3.86
N GLN A 84 3.55 -5.54 -4.03
CA GLN A 84 2.95 -5.81 -5.33
C GLN A 84 1.51 -5.30 -5.25
N ALA A 85 1.20 -4.25 -5.97
CA ALA A 85 -0.10 -3.59 -5.83
C ALA A 85 -0.73 -3.25 -7.18
N THR A 86 -2.04 -3.51 -7.28
CA THR A 86 -2.87 -3.01 -8.36
C THR A 86 -3.96 -2.12 -7.76
N ILE A 87 -3.91 -0.85 -8.09
CA ILE A 87 -4.76 0.18 -7.48
C ILE A 87 -5.64 0.80 -8.55
N ASN A 88 -6.95 0.75 -8.34
CA ASN A 88 -7.94 1.25 -9.30
C ASN A 88 -8.34 2.69 -9.00
N SER A 89 -7.38 3.50 -8.61
CA SER A 89 -7.56 4.92 -8.36
C SER A 89 -6.23 5.62 -8.56
N SER A 90 -6.25 6.93 -8.45
CA SER A 90 -5.01 7.70 -8.29
C SER A 90 -4.44 7.47 -6.90
N ILE A 91 -3.15 7.62 -6.75
CA ILE A 91 -2.48 7.59 -5.46
C ILE A 91 -1.97 9.00 -5.18
N ARG A 92 -2.36 9.57 -4.04
CA ARG A 92 -2.03 10.95 -3.69
C ARG A 92 -0.53 11.20 -3.66
N SER A 93 0.21 10.35 -2.96
CA SER A 93 1.66 10.40 -2.99
C SER A 93 2.25 9.07 -2.54
N VAL A 94 3.42 8.76 -3.07
CA VAL A 94 4.20 7.58 -2.75
C VAL A 94 5.57 8.06 -2.28
N LYS A 95 6.07 7.48 -1.19
CA LYS A 95 7.37 7.86 -0.65
C LYS A 95 8.27 6.64 -0.49
N ASN A 96 9.41 6.68 -1.15
CA ASN A 96 10.49 5.70 -0.97
C ASN A 96 10.04 4.23 -0.93
N PRO A 97 9.23 3.75 -1.88
CA PRO A 97 8.91 2.32 -1.92
C PRO A 97 10.21 1.54 -2.19
N ARG A 98 10.35 0.40 -1.53
CA ARG A 98 11.62 -0.32 -1.56
C ARG A 98 11.76 -1.23 -2.77
N THR A 99 10.86 -2.19 -2.93
CA THR A 99 10.92 -3.16 -4.02
C THR A 99 9.52 -3.54 -4.47
N GLY A 100 9.42 -4.10 -5.68
CA GLY A 100 8.18 -4.62 -6.22
C GLY A 100 7.61 -3.79 -7.34
N SER A 101 6.30 -3.71 -7.43
CA SER A 101 5.63 -2.88 -8.44
C SER A 101 4.29 -2.37 -7.94
N ILE A 102 3.92 -1.18 -8.38
CA ILE A 102 2.64 -0.56 -8.08
C ILE A 102 2.04 -0.10 -9.40
N THR A 103 0.80 -0.47 -9.67
CA THR A 103 0.05 -0.02 -10.84
C THR A 103 -1.14 0.80 -10.37
N ALA A 104 -1.30 2.01 -10.88
CA ALA A 104 -2.37 2.93 -10.49
C ALA A 104 -2.84 3.75 -11.68
N GLU A 105 -3.93 4.50 -11.51
CA GLU A 105 -4.43 5.39 -12.56
C GLU A 105 -3.51 6.59 -12.76
N SER A 106 -3.02 7.13 -11.66
CA SER A 106 -2.04 8.22 -11.70
C SER A 106 -1.39 8.35 -10.33
N TYR A 107 -0.31 9.11 -10.28
CA TYR A 107 0.41 9.42 -9.03
C TYR A 107 0.45 10.93 -8.87
N GLY A 108 0.01 11.43 -7.72
CA GLY A 108 0.06 12.85 -7.44
C GLY A 108 1.49 13.32 -7.22
N GLU A 109 2.17 12.70 -6.27
CA GLU A 109 3.55 13.04 -5.95
C GLU A 109 4.35 11.77 -5.70
N VAL A 110 5.58 11.72 -6.19
CA VAL A 110 6.49 10.61 -5.91
C VAL A 110 7.73 11.21 -5.24
N ILE A 111 7.97 10.79 -4.01
CA ILE A 111 9.08 11.31 -3.21
C ILE A 111 10.15 10.24 -3.09
N LEU A 112 11.35 10.55 -3.56
CA LEU A 112 12.50 9.67 -3.48
C LEU A 112 13.63 10.42 -2.80
N ASP A 113 14.05 9.92 -1.64
CA ASP A 113 15.16 10.53 -0.91
C ASP A 113 16.51 10.13 -1.50
N GLU A 114 17.49 11.01 -1.36
CA GLU A 114 18.86 10.75 -1.83
C GLU A 114 19.48 9.53 -1.17
N ASN A 115 18.98 9.15 -0.01
CA ASN A 115 19.49 8.02 0.75
C ASN A 115 19.01 6.67 0.25
N ILE A 116 18.10 6.65 -0.71
CA ILE A 116 17.66 5.40 -1.32
C ILE A 116 18.76 4.92 -2.27
N LYS A 117 19.41 3.83 -1.88
CA LYS A 117 20.60 3.34 -2.57
C LYS A 117 20.32 2.40 -3.73
N ALA A 118 19.07 2.07 -3.98
CA ALA A 118 18.73 1.15 -5.04
C ALA A 118 17.56 1.66 -5.87
N PRO A 119 17.73 2.79 -6.57
CA PRO A 119 16.68 3.29 -7.44
C PRO A 119 16.39 2.25 -8.54
N GLY A 120 15.13 2.10 -8.87
CA GLY A 120 14.72 1.11 -9.86
C GLY A 120 14.25 -0.21 -9.30
N ASN A 121 14.34 -0.42 -7.99
CA ASN A 121 13.88 -1.66 -7.39
C ASN A 121 12.36 -1.75 -7.26
N CYS A 122 11.67 -0.62 -7.23
CA CYS A 122 10.22 -0.59 -7.27
C CYS A 122 9.76 0.11 -8.53
N GLN A 123 8.90 -0.55 -9.30
CA GLN A 123 8.36 -0.01 -10.55
C GLN A 123 6.99 0.61 -10.29
N LEU A 124 6.82 1.86 -10.73
CA LEU A 124 5.54 2.56 -10.67
C LEU A 124 4.96 2.57 -12.08
N ARG A 125 3.78 1.96 -12.25
CA ARG A 125 3.14 1.74 -13.54
C ARG A 125 1.80 2.45 -13.62
N LEU A 126 1.38 2.76 -14.84
CA LEU A 126 0.08 3.35 -15.12
C LEU A 126 -0.77 2.34 -15.90
N TRP A 127 -2.05 2.26 -15.58
CA TRP A 127 -2.97 1.32 -16.24
C TRP A 127 -3.08 1.52 -17.74
N ASN A 128 -3.17 2.77 -18.18
CA ASN A 128 -3.44 3.10 -19.57
C ASN A 128 -2.20 3.38 -20.39
N GLU A 129 -1.04 3.32 -19.77
CA GLU A 129 0.22 3.56 -20.45
C GLU A 129 1.14 2.40 -20.14
N ARG A 130 1.97 2.05 -21.11
CA ARG A 130 2.95 0.97 -20.93
C ARG A 130 4.26 1.49 -20.36
N THR A 131 4.25 2.74 -19.94
CA THR A 131 5.42 3.39 -19.36
C THR A 131 5.57 3.00 -17.91
N CYS A 132 6.77 2.63 -17.51
CA CYS A 132 7.11 2.35 -16.14
C CYS A 132 8.01 3.43 -15.59
N PHE A 133 7.74 3.86 -14.36
CA PHE A 133 8.67 4.69 -13.62
C PHE A 133 9.40 3.79 -12.62
N SER A 134 10.68 4.04 -12.43
CA SER A 134 11.47 3.27 -11.46
C SER A 134 11.84 4.13 -10.28
N ALA A 135 11.61 3.61 -9.10
CA ALA A 135 11.96 4.27 -7.86
C ALA A 135 13.30 3.78 -7.34
#